data_d6d8d7d7283a22e020dfd3cea24d0b03
#
_entry.id   d6d8d7d7283a22e020dfd3cea24d0b03
#
_cell.length_a   1.000
_cell.length_b   1.000
_cell.length_c   1.000
_cell.angle_alpha   90.00
_cell.angle_beta   90.00
_cell.angle_gamma   90.00
#
_symmetry.space_group_name_H-M   'P 1'
#
loop_
_entity.id
_entity.type
_entity.pdbx_description
1 polymer ?
#
loop_
_entity_poly.entity_id
_entity_poly.type
_entity_poly.pdbx_seq_one_letter_code
_entity_poly.pdbx_strand_id
1 'polypeptide(L)'
;MGKINGLDFSTVVPVVELGLDESLVTKGSSSCNKYLVQLFDALNITSNDRILDIGCAKGGAMRCMTKFLFQKIDGIEISDILSNIATKNFAKLNERRVEIKNVDASTFLGYMDYDFFYLYNPFPQEVMKKVLFQIKDQTDSKKEVIIIYNNPVCHDQIIKHEFHKVKEFPDMWGNGITLYSNLKNSQRLKHLSGNA
;
A
#
# COMPACT_ATOMS: atom_id res chain seq x y z
N MET A 1 20.95 -5.59 -6.34
CA MET A 1 21.60 -4.58 -5.45
C MET A 1 21.31 -4.99 -4.02
N GLY A 2 22.32 -5.49 -3.34
CA GLY A 2 22.17 -5.99 -1.97
C GLY A 2 22.06 -4.89 -0.91
N LYS A 3 22.23 -5.28 0.35
CA LYS A 3 22.17 -4.40 1.53
C LYS A 3 23.09 -3.20 1.38
N ILE A 4 22.54 -1.99 1.45
CA ILE A 4 23.31 -0.74 1.52
C ILE A 4 23.23 -0.24 2.96
N ASN A 5 24.37 -0.05 3.61
CA ASN A 5 24.48 0.40 5.02
C ASN A 5 23.67 -0.46 6.02
N GLY A 6 23.58 -1.77 5.77
CA GLY A 6 22.83 -2.69 6.62
C GLY A 6 21.30 -2.63 6.46
N LEU A 7 20.78 -1.88 5.49
CA LEU A 7 19.37 -1.86 5.10
C LEU A 7 19.08 -2.97 4.07
N ASP A 8 17.93 -3.62 4.19
CA ASP A 8 17.50 -4.69 3.29
C ASP A 8 16.06 -4.46 2.81
N PHE A 9 15.89 -3.66 1.75
CA PHE A 9 14.59 -3.41 1.11
C PHE A 9 14.34 -4.27 -0.13
N SER A 10 15.38 -4.92 -0.68
CA SER A 10 15.31 -5.49 -2.03
C SER A 10 15.80 -6.92 -2.17
N THR A 11 16.42 -7.51 -1.15
CA THR A 11 16.82 -8.93 -1.21
C THR A 11 15.56 -9.79 -1.27
N VAL A 12 15.44 -10.65 -2.28
CA VAL A 12 14.30 -11.58 -2.39
C VAL A 12 14.45 -12.68 -1.35
N VAL A 13 13.39 -12.94 -0.59
CA VAL A 13 13.27 -14.11 0.27
C VAL A 13 12.31 -15.08 -0.43
N PRO A 14 12.71 -16.31 -0.72
CA PRO A 14 11.82 -17.31 -1.31
C PRO A 14 10.58 -17.56 -0.44
N VAL A 15 9.39 -17.73 -1.05
CA VAL A 15 8.13 -17.92 -0.30
C VAL A 15 8.22 -19.14 0.62
N VAL A 16 8.89 -20.20 0.18
CA VAL A 16 9.12 -21.40 0.98
C VAL A 16 9.86 -21.13 2.30
N GLU A 17 10.77 -20.16 2.32
CA GLU A 17 11.50 -19.75 3.51
C GLU A 17 10.66 -18.89 4.46
N LEU A 18 9.57 -18.30 3.95
CA LEU A 18 8.64 -17.48 4.74
C LEU A 18 7.66 -18.32 5.55
N GLY A 19 7.57 -19.63 5.30
CA GLY A 19 6.60 -20.52 5.95
C GLY A 19 5.14 -20.18 5.62
N LEU A 20 4.90 -19.50 4.50
CA LEU A 20 3.58 -19.06 4.06
C LEU A 20 3.04 -20.01 2.98
N ASP A 21 1.71 -20.14 2.95
CA ASP A 21 1.01 -20.78 1.84
C ASP A 21 1.08 -19.88 0.60
N GLU A 22 1.63 -20.41 -0.50
CA GLU A 22 1.76 -19.68 -1.77
C GLU A 22 0.41 -19.23 -2.35
N SER A 23 -0.69 -19.87 -1.93
CA SER A 23 -2.05 -19.46 -2.31
C SER A 23 -2.53 -18.16 -1.64
N LEU A 24 -1.83 -17.68 -0.61
CA LEU A 24 -2.22 -16.50 0.18
C LEU A 24 -1.44 -15.24 -0.14
N VAL A 25 -0.30 -15.36 -0.82
CA VAL A 25 0.63 -14.24 -1.06
C VAL A 25 1.15 -14.23 -2.49
N THR A 26 1.58 -13.05 -2.94
CA THR A 26 2.31 -12.89 -4.20
C THR A 26 3.77 -12.53 -3.92
N LYS A 27 4.66 -12.71 -4.92
CA LYS A 27 6.08 -12.38 -4.75
C LYS A 27 6.23 -10.88 -4.51
N GLY A 28 6.81 -10.52 -3.37
CA GLY A 28 7.14 -9.14 -3.05
C GLY A 28 8.19 -8.55 -3.99
N SER A 29 8.02 -7.30 -4.39
CA SER A 29 9.00 -6.55 -5.16
C SER A 29 9.26 -5.19 -4.52
N SER A 30 10.48 -4.65 -4.73
CA SER A 30 10.78 -3.28 -4.29
C SER A 30 10.02 -2.31 -5.19
N SER A 31 9.17 -1.49 -4.62
CA SER A 31 8.29 -0.59 -5.36
C SER A 31 8.69 0.88 -5.31
N CYS A 32 9.75 1.26 -4.59
CA CYS A 32 10.22 2.65 -4.59
C CYS A 32 10.95 3.00 -5.90
N ASN A 33 10.26 3.71 -6.78
CA ASN A 33 10.76 4.15 -8.08
C ASN A 33 10.23 5.54 -8.43
N LYS A 34 10.69 6.10 -9.56
CA LYS A 34 10.31 7.44 -10.01
C LYS A 34 8.80 7.62 -10.23
N TYR A 35 8.11 6.60 -10.70
CA TYR A 35 6.68 6.66 -10.98
C TYR A 35 5.85 6.74 -9.70
N LEU A 36 6.25 5.99 -8.66
CA LEU A 36 5.61 6.08 -7.35
C LEU A 36 5.85 7.46 -6.70
N VAL A 37 7.05 8.03 -6.87
CA VAL A 37 7.34 9.40 -6.41
C VAL A 37 6.44 10.40 -7.13
N GLN A 38 6.35 10.35 -8.47
CA GLN A 38 5.49 11.24 -9.26
C GLN A 38 4.01 11.12 -8.87
N LEU A 39 3.55 9.91 -8.57
CA LEU A 39 2.18 9.69 -8.09
C LEU A 39 1.97 10.40 -6.75
N PHE A 40 2.84 10.19 -5.77
CA PHE A 40 2.71 10.84 -4.47
C PHE A 40 2.82 12.38 -4.54
N ASP A 41 3.68 12.91 -5.42
CA ASP A 41 3.74 14.36 -5.69
C ASP A 41 2.39 14.90 -6.20
N ALA A 42 1.65 14.09 -6.97
CA ALA A 42 0.36 14.49 -7.51
C ALA A 42 -0.80 14.39 -6.50
N LEU A 43 -0.63 13.76 -5.34
CA LEU A 43 -1.72 13.51 -4.39
C LEU A 43 -2.01 14.64 -3.41
N ASN A 44 -1.22 15.72 -3.40
CA ASN A 44 -1.36 16.83 -2.43
C ASN A 44 -1.41 16.36 -0.96
N ILE A 45 -0.46 15.49 -0.60
CA ILE A 45 -0.35 14.88 0.73
C ILE A 45 -0.06 15.96 1.79
N THR A 46 -0.77 15.90 2.91
CA THR A 46 -0.64 16.82 4.03
C THR A 46 -0.13 16.13 5.30
N SER A 47 0.29 16.93 6.27
CA SER A 47 0.74 16.43 7.58
C SER A 47 -0.38 15.82 8.47
N ASN A 48 -1.61 15.79 8.00
CA ASN A 48 -2.72 15.12 8.67
C ASN A 48 -3.02 13.75 8.05
N ASP A 49 -2.42 13.45 6.91
CA ASP A 49 -2.71 12.23 6.17
C ASP A 49 -1.98 11.01 6.72
N ARG A 50 -2.68 9.90 6.79
CA ARG A 50 -2.15 8.62 7.23
C ARG A 50 -2.27 7.60 6.10
N ILE A 51 -1.20 6.86 5.87
CA ILE A 51 -1.15 5.81 4.84
C ILE A 51 -0.84 4.45 5.45
N LEU A 52 -1.52 3.42 4.93
CA LEU A 52 -1.26 2.03 5.25
C LEU A 52 -0.76 1.29 4.01
N ASP A 53 0.42 0.71 4.08
CA ASP A 53 0.96 -0.22 3.08
C ASP A 53 0.50 -1.64 3.42
N ILE A 54 -0.40 -2.20 2.60
CA ILE A 54 -1.04 -3.49 2.85
C ILE A 54 -0.26 -4.59 2.11
N GLY A 55 0.40 -5.46 2.87
CA GLY A 55 1.39 -6.41 2.35
C GLY A 55 2.72 -5.70 2.12
N CYS A 56 3.21 -4.99 3.13
CA CYS A 56 4.36 -4.08 3.00
C CYS A 56 5.70 -4.78 2.77
N ALA A 57 5.77 -6.10 2.90
CA ALA A 57 7.00 -6.89 2.80
C ALA A 57 8.13 -6.28 3.65
N LYS A 58 9.25 -5.90 3.05
CA LYS A 58 10.40 -5.26 3.73
C LYS A 58 10.30 -3.74 3.84
N GLY A 59 9.16 -3.14 3.46
CA GLY A 59 8.91 -1.70 3.52
C GLY A 59 9.46 -0.90 2.34
N GLY A 60 9.64 -1.52 1.17
CA GLY A 60 10.21 -0.85 -0.01
C GLY A 60 9.41 0.36 -0.48
N ALA A 61 8.07 0.26 -0.55
CA ALA A 61 7.19 1.37 -0.89
C ALA A 61 7.13 2.41 0.22
N MET A 62 7.08 1.96 1.49
CA MET A 62 7.05 2.84 2.65
C MET A 62 8.27 3.77 2.70
N ARG A 63 9.46 3.29 2.27
CA ARG A 63 10.65 4.14 2.13
C ARG A 63 10.45 5.29 1.13
N CYS A 64 9.63 5.11 0.09
CA CYS A 64 9.22 6.21 -0.77
C CYS A 64 8.30 7.18 -0.03
N MET A 65 7.32 6.66 0.70
CA MET A 65 6.32 7.44 1.43
C MET A 65 6.96 8.35 2.47
N THR A 66 8.12 7.96 3.07
CA THR A 66 8.84 8.81 4.05
C THR A 66 9.34 10.13 3.48
N LYS A 67 9.39 10.30 2.17
CA LYS A 67 9.75 11.57 1.50
C LYS A 67 8.62 12.59 1.49
N PHE A 68 7.40 12.17 1.87
CA PHE A 68 6.19 12.98 1.83
C PHE A 68 5.69 13.32 3.24
N LEU A 69 4.74 14.26 3.33
CA LEU A 69 4.29 14.85 4.59
C LEU A 69 3.32 13.98 5.39
N PHE A 70 3.21 12.69 5.12
CA PHE A 70 2.33 11.83 5.90
C PHE A 70 2.58 11.96 7.40
N GLN A 71 1.49 12.06 8.17
CA GLN A 71 1.52 12.04 9.63
C GLN A 71 1.99 10.67 10.14
N LYS A 72 1.49 9.60 9.50
CA LYS A 72 1.76 8.23 9.86
C LYS A 72 1.89 7.37 8.60
N ILE A 73 2.84 6.44 8.62
CA ILE A 73 3.13 5.53 7.52
C ILE A 73 3.23 4.14 8.13
N ASP A 74 2.12 3.41 8.16
CA ASP A 74 2.13 2.06 8.72
C ASP A 74 2.20 1.02 7.62
N GLY A 75 2.74 -0.16 7.97
CA GLY A 75 2.73 -1.34 7.13
C GLY A 75 2.14 -2.53 7.87
N ILE A 76 1.33 -3.32 7.19
CA ILE A 76 0.88 -4.63 7.67
C ILE A 76 1.46 -5.72 6.79
N GLU A 77 1.97 -6.78 7.43
CA GLU A 77 2.64 -7.89 6.76
C GLU A 77 2.37 -9.19 7.53
N ILE A 78 1.93 -10.23 6.82
CA ILE A 78 1.62 -11.52 7.43
C ILE A 78 2.87 -12.31 7.79
N SER A 79 3.97 -12.14 7.05
CA SER A 79 5.25 -12.80 7.32
C SER A 79 5.97 -12.16 8.50
N ASP A 80 6.21 -12.94 9.56
CA ASP A 80 7.05 -12.54 10.69
C ASP A 80 8.48 -12.17 10.23
N ILE A 81 9.04 -12.94 9.31
CA ILE A 81 10.40 -12.68 8.78
C ILE A 81 10.47 -11.33 8.08
N LEU A 82 9.51 -11.03 7.18
CA LEU A 82 9.51 -9.78 6.40
C LEU A 82 9.18 -8.58 7.28
N SER A 83 8.20 -8.70 8.18
CA SER A 83 7.84 -7.64 9.12
C SER A 83 8.99 -7.27 10.06
N ASN A 84 9.75 -8.26 10.56
CA ASN A 84 10.94 -8.05 11.37
C ASN A 84 12.07 -7.34 10.57
N ILE A 85 12.25 -7.68 9.30
CA ILE A 85 13.22 -6.99 8.43
C ILE A 85 12.79 -5.54 8.21
N ALA A 86 11.52 -5.29 7.90
CA ALA A 86 10.97 -3.95 7.73
C ALA A 86 11.16 -3.10 8.99
N THR A 87 10.80 -3.63 10.16
CA THR A 87 10.99 -2.96 11.46
C THR A 87 12.45 -2.56 11.69
N LYS A 88 13.39 -3.48 11.44
CA LYS A 88 14.84 -3.20 11.55
C LYS A 88 15.31 -2.13 10.56
N ASN A 89 14.77 -2.13 9.33
CA ASN A 89 15.09 -1.12 8.32
C ASN A 89 14.71 0.28 8.80
N PHE A 90 13.47 0.48 9.28
CA PHE A 90 13.00 1.79 9.70
C PHE A 90 13.57 2.24 11.04
N ALA A 91 13.88 1.32 11.95
CA ALA A 91 14.64 1.63 13.16
C ALA A 91 16.03 2.21 12.83
N LYS A 92 16.75 1.62 11.85
CA LYS A 92 18.05 2.13 11.39
C LYS A 92 17.95 3.49 10.68
N LEU A 93 16.83 3.77 10.02
CA LEU A 93 16.56 5.07 9.39
C LEU A 93 16.11 6.13 10.41
N ASN A 94 15.87 5.75 11.66
CA ASN A 94 15.30 6.60 12.71
C ASN A 94 13.97 7.29 12.26
N GLU A 95 13.17 6.58 11.46
CA GLU A 95 11.91 7.12 10.93
C GLU A 95 10.77 6.83 11.92
N ARG A 96 10.41 7.83 12.71
CA ARG A 96 9.45 7.71 13.82
C ARG A 96 7.98 7.67 13.38
N ARG A 97 7.68 8.03 12.13
CA ARG A 97 6.32 8.00 11.58
C ARG A 97 5.92 6.60 11.11
N VAL A 98 6.88 5.65 11.09
CA VAL A 98 6.67 4.31 10.56
C VAL A 98 6.45 3.30 11.68
N GLU A 99 5.37 2.53 11.57
CA GLU A 99 5.09 1.36 12.38
C GLU A 99 4.80 0.15 11.48
N ILE A 100 5.38 -1.01 11.83
CA ILE A 100 5.14 -2.28 11.14
C ILE A 100 4.37 -3.19 12.08
N LYS A 101 3.25 -3.76 11.57
CA LYS A 101 2.40 -4.70 12.31
C LYS A 101 2.44 -6.06 11.61
N ASN A 102 2.84 -7.10 12.35
CA ASN A 102 2.75 -8.46 11.85
C ASN A 102 1.33 -8.97 12.05
N VAL A 103 0.49 -8.89 11.01
CA VAL A 103 -0.93 -9.22 11.06
C VAL A 103 -1.46 -9.60 9.68
N ASP A 104 -2.46 -10.48 9.65
CA ASP A 104 -3.22 -10.79 8.44
C ASP A 104 -4.14 -9.62 8.07
N ALA A 105 -3.97 -9.09 6.85
CA ALA A 105 -4.78 -7.99 6.32
C ALA A 105 -6.29 -8.32 6.30
N SER A 106 -6.67 -9.58 6.09
CA SER A 106 -8.08 -10.00 6.03
C SER A 106 -8.81 -9.93 7.38
N THR A 107 -8.08 -9.81 8.47
CA THR A 107 -8.61 -9.73 9.85
C THR A 107 -8.18 -8.47 10.61
N PHE A 108 -7.46 -7.57 9.96
CA PHE A 108 -6.99 -6.33 10.57
C PHE A 108 -8.15 -5.40 10.92
N LEU A 109 -8.14 -4.83 12.12
CA LEU A 109 -9.23 -4.00 12.66
C LEU A 109 -8.88 -2.49 12.76
N GLY A 110 -7.83 -2.05 12.09
CA GLY A 110 -7.37 -0.66 12.18
C GLY A 110 -7.52 0.16 10.90
N TYR A 111 -8.31 -0.27 9.92
CA TYR A 111 -8.45 0.44 8.63
C TYR A 111 -9.06 1.84 8.77
N MET A 112 -9.91 2.08 9.79
CA MET A 112 -10.55 3.37 10.05
C MET A 112 -9.55 4.51 10.33
N ASP A 113 -8.33 4.19 10.72
CA ASP A 113 -7.31 5.16 11.11
C ASP A 113 -6.59 5.81 9.91
N TYR A 114 -6.80 5.30 8.68
CA TYR A 114 -6.03 5.72 7.52
C TYR A 114 -6.89 6.43 6.47
N ASP A 115 -6.23 7.28 5.68
CA ASP A 115 -6.82 8.05 4.57
C ASP A 115 -6.41 7.46 3.22
N PHE A 116 -5.25 6.81 3.17
CA PHE A 116 -4.71 6.15 1.99
C PHE A 116 -4.37 4.69 2.28
N PHE A 117 -4.68 3.83 1.33
CA PHE A 117 -4.27 2.42 1.30
C PHE A 117 -3.41 2.17 0.08
N TYR A 118 -2.20 1.71 0.27
CA TYR A 118 -1.32 1.29 -0.82
C TYR A 118 -1.29 -0.24 -0.90
N LEU A 119 -1.37 -0.75 -2.14
CA LEU A 119 -1.27 -2.16 -2.46
C LEU A 119 -0.38 -2.34 -3.69
N TYR A 120 0.53 -3.31 -3.65
CA TYR A 120 1.27 -3.75 -4.83
C TYR A 120 0.96 -5.22 -5.12
N ASN A 121 -0.25 -5.49 -5.64
CA ASN A 121 -0.74 -6.83 -5.95
C ASN A 121 -0.35 -7.88 -4.88
N PRO A 122 -0.68 -7.62 -3.58
CA PRO A 122 -0.15 -8.42 -2.48
C PRO A 122 -0.86 -9.76 -2.30
N PHE A 123 -2.08 -9.94 -2.87
CA PHE A 123 -2.96 -11.05 -2.57
C PHE A 123 -3.64 -11.65 -3.79
N PRO A 124 -4.02 -12.95 -3.72
CA PRO A 124 -5.01 -13.55 -4.60
C PRO A 124 -6.40 -12.90 -4.40
N GLN A 125 -7.26 -13.08 -5.40
CA GLN A 125 -8.59 -12.46 -5.45
C GLN A 125 -9.46 -12.70 -4.21
N GLU A 126 -9.42 -13.90 -3.62
CA GLU A 126 -10.25 -14.24 -2.45
C GLU A 126 -9.80 -13.51 -1.18
N VAL A 127 -8.50 -13.29 -1.01
CA VAL A 127 -7.97 -12.48 0.10
C VAL A 127 -8.30 -11.01 -0.14
N MET A 128 -8.15 -10.52 -1.39
CA MET A 128 -8.51 -9.14 -1.74
C MET A 128 -9.96 -8.81 -1.41
N LYS A 129 -10.91 -9.71 -1.69
CA LYS A 129 -12.32 -9.52 -1.31
C LYS A 129 -12.49 -9.26 0.19
N LYS A 130 -11.83 -10.08 1.03
CA LYS A 130 -11.90 -9.93 2.49
C LYS A 130 -11.30 -8.60 2.95
N VAL A 131 -10.14 -8.22 2.40
CA VAL A 131 -9.49 -6.94 2.71
C VAL A 131 -10.38 -5.77 2.34
N LEU A 132 -10.97 -5.76 1.14
CA LEU A 132 -11.87 -4.70 0.70
C LEU A 132 -13.13 -4.61 1.54
N PHE A 133 -13.68 -5.76 1.94
CA PHE A 133 -14.80 -5.81 2.88
C PHE A 133 -14.42 -5.16 4.21
N GLN A 134 -13.26 -5.51 4.79
CA GLN A 134 -12.78 -4.92 6.05
C GLN A 134 -12.55 -3.40 5.94
N ILE A 135 -11.94 -2.94 4.84
CA ILE A 135 -11.76 -1.50 4.60
C ILE A 135 -13.11 -0.80 4.60
N LYS A 136 -14.09 -1.35 3.85
CA LYS A 136 -15.41 -0.74 3.72
C LYS A 136 -16.21 -0.77 5.02
N ASP A 137 -16.17 -1.87 5.76
CA ASP A 137 -16.89 -2.06 7.01
C ASP A 137 -16.38 -1.12 8.12
N GLN A 138 -15.07 -0.90 8.18
CA GLN A 138 -14.43 -0.11 9.21
C GLN A 138 -14.33 1.38 8.89
N THR A 139 -14.44 1.79 7.63
CA THR A 139 -14.34 3.21 7.26
C THR A 139 -15.71 3.87 7.24
N ASP A 140 -15.81 5.08 7.81
CA ASP A 140 -17.02 5.89 7.72
C ASP A 140 -17.32 6.23 6.24
N SER A 141 -18.55 5.98 5.80
CA SER A 141 -19.00 6.30 4.44
C SER A 141 -18.89 7.79 4.07
N LYS A 142 -18.76 8.66 5.06
CA LYS A 142 -18.55 10.11 4.88
C LYS A 142 -17.08 10.50 4.78
N LYS A 143 -16.17 9.66 5.27
CA LYS A 143 -14.73 9.87 5.17
C LYS A 143 -14.26 9.38 3.82
N GLU A 144 -13.65 10.27 3.04
CA GLU A 144 -13.01 9.86 1.80
C GLU A 144 -11.74 9.07 2.07
N VAL A 145 -11.64 7.88 1.49
CA VAL A 145 -10.43 7.06 1.51
C VAL A 145 -9.98 6.74 0.08
N ILE A 146 -8.68 6.71 -0.11
CA ILE A 146 -8.05 6.51 -1.43
C ILE A 146 -7.27 5.19 -1.42
N ILE A 147 -7.57 4.33 -2.39
CA ILE A 147 -6.77 3.14 -2.67
C ILE A 147 -5.81 3.46 -3.81
N ILE A 148 -4.52 3.21 -3.57
CA ILE A 148 -3.42 3.31 -4.53
C ILE A 148 -3.01 1.88 -4.86
N TYR A 149 -3.46 1.37 -6.00
CA TYR A 149 -3.22 -0.02 -6.37
C TYR A 149 -2.21 -0.12 -7.50
N ASN A 150 -0.99 -0.51 -7.18
CA ASN A 150 0.08 -0.80 -8.13
C ASN A 150 -0.10 -2.22 -8.67
N ASN A 151 -0.03 -2.39 -10.00
CA ASN A 151 -0.33 -3.64 -10.70
C ASN A 151 -1.73 -4.18 -10.32
N PRO A 152 -2.82 -3.52 -10.74
CA PRO A 152 -4.18 -3.75 -10.24
C PRO A 152 -4.84 -5.00 -10.85
N VAL A 153 -4.28 -6.19 -10.62
CA VAL A 153 -4.80 -7.48 -11.12
C VAL A 153 -6.23 -7.76 -10.63
N CYS A 154 -6.57 -7.31 -9.43
CA CYS A 154 -7.91 -7.46 -8.86
C CYS A 154 -8.80 -6.22 -9.06
N HIS A 155 -8.63 -5.46 -10.16
CA HIS A 155 -9.42 -4.27 -10.48
C HIS A 155 -10.92 -4.49 -10.31
N ASP A 156 -11.46 -5.59 -10.85
CA ASP A 156 -12.91 -5.89 -10.80
C ASP A 156 -13.41 -6.04 -9.36
N GLN A 157 -12.58 -6.52 -8.44
CA GLN A 157 -12.98 -6.63 -7.04
C GLN A 157 -13.08 -5.24 -6.38
N ILE A 158 -12.17 -4.32 -6.70
CA ILE A 158 -12.22 -2.94 -6.22
C ILE A 158 -13.54 -2.29 -6.65
N ILE A 159 -13.93 -2.43 -7.94
CA ILE A 159 -15.17 -1.86 -8.47
C ILE A 159 -16.41 -2.52 -7.83
N LYS A 160 -16.42 -3.84 -7.65
CA LYS A 160 -17.52 -4.57 -6.99
C LYS A 160 -17.74 -4.14 -5.54
N HIS A 161 -16.71 -3.64 -4.87
CA HIS A 161 -16.80 -3.08 -3.50
C HIS A 161 -17.08 -1.56 -3.52
N GLU A 162 -17.61 -1.04 -4.64
CA GLU A 162 -18.07 0.35 -4.78
C GLU A 162 -16.98 1.41 -4.64
N PHE A 163 -15.72 1.05 -4.91
CA PHE A 163 -14.68 2.02 -5.14
C PHE A 163 -14.68 2.45 -6.60
N HIS A 164 -14.53 3.74 -6.84
CA HIS A 164 -14.59 4.35 -8.18
C HIS A 164 -13.18 4.64 -8.66
N LYS A 165 -12.85 4.18 -9.88
CA LYS A 165 -11.58 4.52 -10.54
C LYS A 165 -11.53 6.03 -10.80
N VAL A 166 -10.44 6.69 -10.39
CA VAL A 166 -10.23 8.12 -10.56
C VAL A 166 -9.19 8.41 -11.63
N LYS A 167 -8.01 7.81 -11.52
CA LYS A 167 -6.88 8.09 -12.41
C LYS A 167 -5.96 6.88 -12.51
N GLU A 168 -5.31 6.75 -13.65
CA GLU A 168 -4.21 5.82 -13.89
C GLU A 168 -2.89 6.58 -14.05
N PHE A 169 -1.83 6.02 -13.48
CA PHE A 169 -0.45 6.47 -13.62
C PHE A 169 0.40 5.35 -14.21
N PRO A 170 1.43 5.67 -14.98
CA PRO A 170 2.37 4.65 -15.43
C PRO A 170 3.15 4.06 -14.25
N ASP A 171 3.60 2.81 -14.40
CA ASP A 171 4.56 2.19 -13.50
C ASP A 171 5.85 1.81 -14.26
N MET A 172 6.80 1.20 -13.53
CA MET A 172 8.08 0.77 -14.11
C MET A 172 7.94 -0.40 -15.09
N TRP A 173 6.87 -1.22 -14.95
CA TRP A 173 6.71 -2.51 -15.60
C TRP A 173 5.60 -2.51 -16.66
N GLY A 174 4.90 -1.38 -16.84
CA GLY A 174 3.77 -1.26 -17.77
C GLY A 174 2.44 -1.80 -17.24
N ASN A 175 2.36 -2.16 -15.95
CA ASN A 175 1.12 -2.64 -15.33
C ASN A 175 0.22 -1.51 -14.84
N GLY A 176 0.79 -0.32 -14.64
CA GLY A 176 0.11 0.87 -14.14
C GLY A 176 -0.14 0.89 -12.64
N ILE A 177 -0.41 2.10 -12.15
CA ILE A 177 -0.87 2.34 -10.78
C ILE A 177 -2.22 3.04 -10.87
N THR A 178 -3.26 2.43 -10.33
CA THR A 178 -4.62 2.98 -10.37
C THR A 178 -5.03 3.56 -9.03
N LEU A 179 -5.58 4.78 -9.07
CA LEU A 179 -6.21 5.42 -7.92
C LEU A 179 -7.70 5.14 -7.93
N TYR A 180 -8.23 4.78 -6.76
CA TYR A 180 -9.65 4.62 -6.51
C TYR A 180 -10.06 5.43 -5.28
N SER A 181 -11.30 5.93 -5.29
CA SER A 181 -11.94 6.57 -4.15
C SER A 181 -13.24 5.83 -3.80
N ASN A 182 -13.57 5.75 -2.51
CA ASN A 182 -14.90 5.29 -2.07
C ASN A 182 -16.01 6.30 -2.41
N LEU A 183 -15.67 7.54 -2.78
CA LEU A 183 -16.62 8.56 -3.21
C LEU A 183 -16.58 8.70 -4.74
N LYS A 184 -17.77 8.64 -5.38
CA LYS A 184 -17.91 8.81 -6.84
C LYS A 184 -17.32 10.12 -7.35
N ASN A 185 -17.44 11.18 -6.56
CA ASN A 185 -16.89 12.50 -6.84
C ASN A 185 -15.82 12.83 -5.79
N SER A 186 -14.64 12.25 -5.96
CA SER A 186 -13.50 12.51 -5.08
C SER A 186 -13.20 14.00 -5.01
N GLN A 187 -13.33 14.59 -3.84
CA GLN A 187 -12.94 15.99 -3.62
C GLN A 187 -11.42 16.10 -3.53
N ARG A 188 -10.79 15.11 -2.94
CA ARG A 188 -9.35 15.04 -2.72
C ARG A 188 -8.56 14.93 -4.03
N LEU A 189 -9.10 14.17 -4.99
CA LEU A 189 -8.45 13.90 -6.28
C LEU A 189 -9.07 14.70 -7.44
N LYS A 190 -9.93 15.68 -7.15
CA LYS A 190 -10.65 16.46 -8.18
C LYS A 190 -9.69 17.12 -9.18
N HIS A 191 -8.54 17.60 -8.73
CA HIS A 191 -7.53 18.21 -9.60
C HIS A 191 -6.88 17.23 -10.58
N LEU A 192 -6.99 15.90 -10.34
CA LEU A 192 -6.49 14.86 -11.23
C LEU A 192 -7.52 14.42 -12.28
N SER A 193 -8.80 14.75 -12.08
CA SER A 193 -9.91 14.33 -12.96
C SER A 193 -10.09 15.24 -14.18
N GLY A 194 -9.36 16.33 -14.29
CA GLY A 194 -9.58 17.42 -15.25
C GLY A 194 -8.82 17.35 -16.57
N ASN A 195 -8.10 16.28 -16.90
CA ASN A 195 -7.42 16.11 -18.22
C ASN A 195 -7.67 14.69 -18.74
N ALA A 196 -8.82 14.47 -19.37
CA ALA A 196 -9.07 13.39 -20.30
C ALA A 196 -9.37 13.99 -21.66
#